data_ddd95e85b9ddcd151beb3b428543ce2c
#
_entry.id   ddd95e85b9ddcd151beb3b428543ce2c
#
_cell.length_a   1.000
_cell.length_b   1.000
_cell.length_c   1.000
_cell.angle_alpha   90.00
_cell.angle_beta   90.00
_cell.angle_gamma   90.00
#
_symmetry.space_group_name_H-M   'P 1'
#
loop_
_entity.id
_entity.type
_entity.pdbx_description
1 polymer ?
#
loop_
_entity_poly.entity_id
_entity_poly.type
_entity_poly.pdbx_seq_one_letter_code
_entity_poly.pdbx_strand_id
1 'polypeptide(L)'
;MSTAVEVVHNEAQNRFEVSQEGHLAELDYQRAGNQIIFTHTGVPAALEGRGIAGALVKAGLNYARDHALDVVPLCPFVKGYIERKPEYQALVKQESSGGFA
;
A
#
# COMPACT_ATOMS: atom_id res chain seq x y z
N MET A 1 19.84 4.38 18.06
CA MET A 1 19.82 4.39 16.68
C MET A 1 18.51 3.92 16.12
N SER A 2 18.01 4.64 15.21
CA SER A 2 16.71 4.28 14.68
C SER A 2 16.85 3.08 13.76
N THR A 3 15.82 2.28 13.72
CA THR A 3 15.78 1.13 12.85
C THR A 3 15.02 1.52 11.60
N ALA A 4 15.70 1.49 10.50
CA ALA A 4 15.02 1.79 9.24
C ALA A 4 14.01 0.69 8.95
N VAL A 5 12.85 1.09 8.48
CA VAL A 5 11.86 0.13 8.03
C VAL A 5 12.15 -0.15 6.57
N GLU A 6 12.59 -1.37 6.30
CA GLU A 6 12.97 -1.75 4.95
C GLU A 6 11.85 -2.52 4.30
N VAL A 7 11.25 -1.94 3.27
CA VAL A 7 10.15 -2.56 2.56
C VAL A 7 10.70 -3.27 1.34
N VAL A 8 10.32 -4.54 1.19
CA VAL A 8 10.69 -5.35 0.04
C VAL A 8 9.46 -5.56 -0.81
N HIS A 9 9.60 -5.31 -2.11
CA HIS A 9 8.49 -5.56 -3.03
C HIS A 9 8.60 -6.98 -3.57
N ASN A 10 7.74 -7.85 -3.10
CA ASN A 10 7.71 -9.25 -3.51
C ASN A 10 6.70 -9.42 -4.63
N GLU A 11 7.15 -9.19 -5.85
CA GLU A 11 6.26 -9.24 -7.01
C GLU A 11 5.71 -10.63 -7.27
N ALA A 12 6.49 -11.66 -6.95
CA ALA A 12 6.03 -13.01 -7.17
C ALA A 12 4.80 -13.34 -6.35
N GLN A 13 4.68 -12.71 -5.18
CA GLN A 13 3.55 -12.92 -4.28
C GLN A 13 2.56 -11.77 -4.31
N ASN A 14 2.79 -10.78 -5.14
CA ASN A 14 1.93 -9.59 -5.25
C ASN A 14 1.76 -8.91 -3.89
N ARG A 15 2.87 -8.57 -3.27
CA ARG A 15 2.77 -7.87 -2.01
C ARG A 15 4.06 -7.13 -1.67
N PHE A 16 3.94 -6.15 -0.77
CA PHE A 16 5.08 -5.46 -0.16
C PHE A 16 5.24 -6.05 1.23
N GLU A 17 6.48 -6.22 1.67
CA GLU A 17 6.78 -6.94 2.91
C GLU A 17 7.77 -6.19 3.77
N VAL A 18 7.62 -6.33 5.10
CA VAL A 18 8.63 -5.92 6.05
C VAL A 18 8.85 -7.09 6.98
N SER A 19 10.11 -7.52 7.11
CA SER A 19 10.45 -8.62 7.98
C SER A 19 11.32 -8.10 9.12
N GLN A 20 10.87 -8.30 10.35
CA GLN A 20 11.61 -7.89 11.53
C GLN A 20 11.41 -8.94 12.62
N GLU A 21 12.49 -9.31 13.29
CA GLU A 21 12.42 -10.17 14.47
C GLU A 21 11.63 -11.46 14.21
N GLY A 22 11.80 -12.01 13.00
CA GLY A 22 11.14 -13.26 12.68
C GLY A 22 9.67 -13.13 12.31
N HIS A 23 9.17 -11.91 12.23
CA HIS A 23 7.77 -11.65 11.87
C HIS A 23 7.68 -10.98 10.52
N LEU A 24 6.59 -11.24 9.81
CA LEU A 24 6.38 -10.67 8.49
C LEU A 24 5.12 -9.81 8.48
N ALA A 25 5.29 -8.55 8.09
CA ALA A 25 4.17 -7.66 7.82
C ALA A 25 4.01 -7.54 6.32
N GLU A 26 2.80 -7.30 5.85
CA GLU A 26 2.55 -7.33 4.42
C GLU A 26 1.47 -6.36 4.00
N LEU A 27 1.57 -5.93 2.74
CA LEU A 27 0.52 -5.20 2.05
C LEU A 27 0.26 -5.96 0.76
N ASP A 28 -0.89 -6.59 0.68
CA ASP A 28 -1.25 -7.43 -0.47
C ASP A 28 -1.95 -6.61 -1.54
N TYR A 29 -1.71 -6.97 -2.80
CA TYR A 29 -2.36 -6.29 -3.89
C TYR A 29 -2.63 -7.25 -5.04
N GLN A 30 -3.44 -6.79 -5.98
CA GLN A 30 -3.65 -7.48 -7.23
C GLN A 30 -3.43 -6.49 -8.36
N ARG A 31 -3.04 -6.99 -9.52
CA ARG A 31 -2.85 -6.17 -10.69
C ARG A 31 -3.88 -6.50 -11.74
N ALA A 32 -4.42 -5.47 -12.38
CA ALA A 32 -5.39 -5.66 -13.46
C ALA A 32 -5.18 -4.53 -14.44
N GLY A 33 -4.54 -4.82 -15.56
CA GLY A 33 -4.23 -3.78 -16.53
C GLY A 33 -3.37 -2.70 -15.90
N ASN A 34 -3.84 -1.46 -15.94
CA ASN A 34 -3.11 -0.34 -15.35
C ASN A 34 -3.50 -0.08 -13.90
N GLN A 35 -4.18 -1.03 -13.27
CA GLN A 35 -4.64 -0.84 -11.89
C GLN A 35 -3.82 -1.66 -10.92
N ILE A 36 -3.63 -1.11 -9.73
CA ILE A 36 -3.11 -1.86 -8.60
C ILE A 36 -4.17 -1.77 -7.51
N ILE A 37 -4.64 -2.93 -7.06
CA ILE A 37 -5.76 -3.04 -6.14
C ILE A 37 -5.21 -3.50 -4.81
N PHE A 38 -5.16 -2.60 -3.82
CA PHE A 38 -4.65 -2.97 -2.50
C PHE A 38 -5.77 -3.61 -1.71
N THR A 39 -5.58 -4.87 -1.32
CA THR A 39 -6.65 -5.67 -0.75
C THR A 39 -6.54 -5.87 0.75
N HIS A 40 -5.32 -5.92 1.29
CA HIS A 40 -5.15 -6.27 2.70
C HIS A 40 -3.82 -5.76 3.22
N THR A 41 -3.84 -5.28 4.47
CA THR A 41 -2.62 -4.90 5.18
C THR A 41 -2.60 -5.68 6.48
N GLY A 42 -1.51 -6.39 6.74
CA GLY A 42 -1.37 -7.17 7.95
C GLY A 42 -0.08 -6.88 8.66
N VAL A 43 -0.14 -6.49 9.94
CA VAL A 43 1.04 -6.26 10.76
C VAL A 43 0.88 -7.09 12.02
N PRO A 44 1.78 -8.05 12.28
CA PRO A 44 1.70 -8.83 13.49
C PRO A 44 1.76 -7.96 14.73
N ALA A 45 1.09 -8.41 15.78
CA ALA A 45 1.07 -7.64 17.02
C ALA A 45 2.45 -7.29 17.52
N ALA A 46 3.41 -8.20 17.33
CA ALA A 46 4.78 -7.98 17.80
C ALA A 46 5.43 -6.79 17.10
N LEU A 47 4.94 -6.40 15.94
CA LEU A 47 5.54 -5.30 15.19
C LEU A 47 4.72 -4.03 15.23
N GLU A 48 3.60 -4.03 15.93
CA GLU A 48 2.75 -2.85 15.97
C GLU A 48 3.46 -1.69 16.68
N GLY A 49 3.09 -0.48 16.31
CA GLY A 49 3.65 0.71 16.93
C GLY A 49 4.97 1.15 16.35
N ARG A 50 5.43 0.53 15.28
CA ARG A 50 6.70 0.87 14.66
C ARG A 50 6.57 1.62 13.35
N GLY A 51 5.34 1.96 12.96
CA GLY A 51 5.13 2.67 11.70
C GLY A 51 5.24 1.80 10.47
N ILE A 52 5.19 0.48 10.64
CA ILE A 52 5.41 -0.44 9.53
C ILE A 52 4.27 -0.41 8.53
N ALA A 53 3.01 -0.35 9.01
CA ALA A 53 1.89 -0.32 8.08
C ALA A 53 1.96 0.91 7.18
N GLY A 54 2.28 2.06 7.76
CA GLY A 54 2.42 3.27 6.97
C GLY A 54 3.54 3.19 5.96
N ALA A 55 4.66 2.57 6.35
CA ALA A 55 5.79 2.40 5.45
C ALA A 55 5.41 1.50 4.28
N LEU A 56 4.66 0.43 4.55
CA LEU A 56 4.21 -0.47 3.50
C LEU A 56 3.32 0.26 2.50
N VAL A 57 2.36 1.01 3.01
CA VAL A 57 1.43 1.72 2.13
C VAL A 57 2.15 2.78 1.33
N LYS A 58 3.05 3.51 1.97
CA LYS A 58 3.83 4.53 1.27
C LYS A 58 4.62 3.91 0.12
N ALA A 59 5.26 2.76 0.38
CA ALA A 59 6.03 2.09 -0.66
C ALA A 59 5.13 1.65 -1.81
N GLY A 60 3.95 1.11 -1.50
CA GLY A 60 3.02 0.68 -2.53
C GLY A 60 2.50 1.84 -3.36
N LEU A 61 2.19 2.95 -2.71
CA LEU A 61 1.68 4.11 -3.43
C LEU A 61 2.76 4.77 -4.28
N ASN A 62 4.01 4.81 -3.78
CA ASN A 62 5.10 5.33 -4.57
C ASN A 62 5.36 4.45 -5.79
N TYR A 63 5.25 3.14 -5.62
CA TYR A 63 5.39 2.24 -6.75
C TYR A 63 4.30 2.51 -7.80
N ALA A 64 3.07 2.70 -7.35
CA ALA A 64 1.97 3.00 -8.27
C ALA A 64 2.23 4.30 -9.02
N ARG A 65 2.69 5.31 -8.32
CA ARG A 65 2.99 6.59 -8.95
C ARG A 65 4.10 6.44 -10.00
N ASP A 66 5.15 5.74 -9.62
CA ASP A 66 6.31 5.62 -10.50
C ASP A 66 6.02 4.79 -11.74
N HIS A 67 5.01 3.94 -11.68
CA HIS A 67 4.64 3.07 -12.80
C HIS A 67 3.32 3.48 -13.45
N ALA A 68 2.82 4.65 -13.11
CA ALA A 68 1.59 5.22 -13.70
C ALA A 68 0.40 4.27 -13.56
N LEU A 69 0.23 3.71 -12.37
CA LEU A 69 -0.87 2.81 -12.10
C LEU A 69 -1.98 3.54 -11.37
N ASP A 70 -3.22 3.17 -11.71
CA ASP A 70 -4.38 3.66 -10.97
C ASP A 70 -4.54 2.84 -9.70
N VAL A 71 -4.74 3.51 -8.58
CA VAL A 71 -4.85 2.84 -7.28
C VAL A 71 -6.32 2.59 -6.95
N VAL A 72 -6.63 1.35 -6.59
CA VAL A 72 -7.96 0.98 -6.11
C VAL A 72 -7.79 0.53 -4.66
N PRO A 73 -8.13 1.39 -3.69
CA PRO A 73 -7.88 1.07 -2.28
C PRO A 73 -9.06 0.35 -1.64
N LEU A 74 -9.12 -0.96 -1.82
CA LEU A 74 -10.15 -1.76 -1.17
C LEU A 74 -9.85 -1.94 0.31
N CYS A 75 -8.57 -1.93 0.68
CA CYS A 75 -8.17 -2.07 2.06
C CYS A 75 -8.47 -0.78 2.82
N PRO A 76 -9.23 -0.84 3.91
CA PRO A 76 -9.57 0.37 4.65
C PRO A 76 -8.37 1.16 5.16
N PHE A 77 -7.31 0.46 5.54
CA PHE A 77 -6.12 1.15 6.03
C PHE A 77 -5.48 1.97 4.91
N VAL A 78 -5.40 1.41 3.70
CA VAL A 78 -4.83 2.12 2.56
C VAL A 78 -5.70 3.32 2.22
N LYS A 79 -7.00 3.11 2.23
CA LYS A 79 -7.93 4.20 1.92
C LYS A 79 -7.77 5.35 2.90
N GLY A 80 -7.71 5.02 4.20
CA GLY A 80 -7.53 6.05 5.21
C GLY A 80 -6.21 6.77 5.09
N TYR A 81 -5.17 6.03 4.76
CA TYR A 81 -3.85 6.64 4.57
C TYR A 81 -3.88 7.67 3.44
N ILE A 82 -4.52 7.32 2.32
CA ILE A 82 -4.62 8.21 1.18
C ILE A 82 -5.42 9.46 1.54
N GLU A 83 -6.49 9.28 2.32
CA GLU A 83 -7.32 10.42 2.70
C GLU A 83 -6.55 11.44 3.50
N ARG A 84 -5.53 11.00 4.23
CA ARG A 84 -4.71 11.90 5.04
C ARG A 84 -3.48 12.42 4.29
N LYS A 85 -3.26 11.97 3.07
CA LYS A 85 -2.07 12.33 2.31
C LYS A 85 -2.47 12.85 0.94
N PRO A 86 -2.73 14.16 0.82
CA PRO A 86 -3.21 14.72 -0.44
C PRO A 86 -2.34 14.39 -1.64
N GLU A 87 -1.04 14.21 -1.43
CA GLU A 87 -0.15 13.92 -2.54
C GLU A 87 -0.45 12.59 -3.22
N TYR A 88 -1.19 11.70 -2.56
CA TYR A 88 -1.51 10.41 -3.15
C TYR A 88 -2.95 10.34 -3.66
N GLN A 89 -3.75 11.35 -3.39
CA GLN A 89 -5.17 11.28 -3.77
C GLN A 89 -5.36 11.24 -5.27
N ALA A 90 -4.45 11.86 -6.01
CA ALA A 90 -4.55 11.86 -7.47
C ALA A 90 -4.33 10.47 -8.06
N LEU A 91 -3.77 9.54 -7.31
CA LEU A 91 -3.53 8.20 -7.82
C LEU A 91 -4.79 7.35 -7.83
N VAL A 92 -5.77 7.71 -7.02
CA VAL A 92 -6.97 6.91 -6.90
C VAL A 92 -7.83 7.11 -8.13
N LYS A 93 -8.28 6.01 -8.72
CA LYS A 93 -9.13 6.09 -9.88
C LYS A 93 -10.46 6.74 -9.51
N GLN A 94 -10.84 7.72 -10.30
CA GLN A 94 -12.06 8.46 -10.05
C GLN A 94 -13.25 7.76 -10.69
N GLU A 95 -13.59 6.65 -10.10
CA GLU A 95 -14.66 5.85 -10.67
C GLU A 95 -15.95 6.58 -10.81
N SER A 96 -16.31 7.27 -9.74
CA SER A 96 -17.60 7.90 -9.71
C SER A 96 -17.70 8.98 -10.77
N SER A 97 -16.63 9.69 -10.98
CA SER A 97 -16.70 10.75 -11.96
C SER A 97 -16.82 10.17 -13.35
N GLY A 98 -16.17 9.07 -13.57
CA GLY A 98 -16.29 8.43 -14.85
C GLY A 98 -17.60 7.74 -14.97
N GLY A 99 -18.00 7.25 -13.90
CA GLY A 99 -19.17 6.45 -13.89
C GLY A 99 -20.39 7.20 -14.16
N PHE A 100 -20.42 8.29 -13.85
CA PHE A 100 -21.54 8.71 -13.98
C PHE A 100 -21.72 9.82 -14.25
N ALA A 101 -21.14 9.93 -14.21
CA ALA A 101 -21.45 11.15 -14.73
C ALA A 101 -22.49 11.34 -15.36
#